data_825479ce26da93758111e1de8b5f62dc
#
_entry.id   825479ce26da93758111e1de8b5f62dc
#
_cell.length_a   1.000
_cell.length_b   1.000
_cell.length_c   1.000
_cell.angle_alpha   90.00
_cell.angle_beta   90.00
_cell.angle_gamma   90.00
#
_symmetry.space_group_name_H-M   'P 1'
#
loop_
_entity.id
_entity.type
_entity.pdbx_description
1 polymer ?
#
loop_
_entity_poly.entity_id
_entity_poly.type
_entity_poly.pdbx_seq_one_letter_code
_entity_poly.pdbx_strand_id
1 'polypeptide(L)'
;CYDVAHYLSEKDCGSYIVTSGGELLKFIDKKKVKIIKLPVHSKNPLIIFINFLALICVILINNISIVHARSRAPAWSCLLAAKITGRKFVTTFHGTYNFNSKIKKFYNSVMVRSDLIIAGSNFIFSHIKENYAKYLDAKKKLLVIFRGINVDYFDSTTKLDSDEKKLLKEWQIEKDKKIILLPGRLTGWKGQEIFIEAINLVNIELGYEAFFAVILGSDQGRDLYKKKLIRLTEQHRLVNQVKFIDHCKDMALAYKVSDVVVSASIEPEAF
;
A
#
# COMPACT_ATOMS: atom_id res chain seq x y z
N CYS A 1 7.06 -1.21 -6.50
CA CYS A 1 7.68 -1.05 -7.85
C CYS A 1 8.99 -0.30 -7.75
N TYR A 2 8.97 0.89 -7.15
CA TYR A 2 10.12 1.78 -7.04
C TYR A 2 11.39 1.06 -6.54
N ASP A 3 11.38 0.53 -5.31
CA ASP A 3 12.53 -0.14 -4.68
C ASP A 3 13.05 -1.33 -5.52
N VAL A 4 12.14 -2.17 -6.01
CA VAL A 4 12.51 -3.33 -6.83
C VAL A 4 13.18 -2.90 -8.14
N ALA A 5 12.66 -1.83 -8.78
CA ALA A 5 13.23 -1.36 -10.03
C ALA A 5 14.64 -0.79 -9.85
N HIS A 6 14.89 -0.03 -8.78
CA HIS A 6 16.22 0.51 -8.46
C HIS A 6 17.18 -0.63 -8.09
N TYR A 7 16.76 -1.55 -7.22
CA TYR A 7 17.59 -2.70 -6.84
C TYR A 7 18.00 -3.56 -8.04
N LEU A 8 17.08 -3.82 -8.96
CA LEU A 8 17.42 -4.57 -10.18
C LEU A 8 18.44 -3.82 -11.04
N SER A 9 18.30 -2.50 -11.17
CA SER A 9 19.28 -1.68 -11.88
C SER A 9 20.65 -1.67 -11.22
N GLU A 10 20.70 -1.73 -9.89
CA GLU A 10 21.96 -1.87 -9.13
C GLU A 10 22.63 -3.24 -9.29
N LYS A 11 21.90 -4.22 -9.81
CA LYS A 11 22.39 -5.55 -10.17
C LYS A 11 22.60 -5.70 -11.69
N ASP A 12 22.83 -4.58 -12.40
CA ASP A 12 23.06 -4.51 -13.83
C ASP A 12 21.92 -5.11 -14.68
N CYS A 13 20.69 -5.18 -14.12
CA CYS A 13 19.52 -5.59 -14.86
C CYS A 13 18.83 -4.36 -15.46
N GLY A 14 18.53 -4.41 -16.76
CA GLY A 14 17.70 -3.39 -17.41
C GLY A 14 16.33 -3.27 -16.72
N SER A 15 16.02 -2.09 -16.19
CA SER A 15 14.83 -1.88 -15.38
C SER A 15 13.88 -0.85 -16.00
N TYR A 16 12.60 -1.23 -16.13
CA TYR A 16 11.55 -0.46 -16.78
C TYR A 16 10.31 -0.40 -15.89
N ILE A 17 9.73 0.78 -15.74
CA ILE A 17 8.44 0.98 -15.06
C ILE A 17 7.42 1.50 -16.07
N VAL A 18 6.37 0.70 -16.31
CA VAL A 18 5.20 1.14 -17.08
C VAL A 18 4.11 1.57 -16.11
N THR A 19 3.67 2.82 -16.22
CA THR A 19 2.72 3.42 -15.28
C THR A 19 1.88 4.50 -15.93
N SER A 20 0.70 4.77 -15.38
CA SER A 20 -0.13 5.92 -15.77
C SER A 20 0.26 7.24 -15.09
N GLY A 21 1.19 7.19 -14.14
CA GLY A 21 1.61 8.34 -13.36
C GLY A 21 1.70 8.02 -11.86
N GLY A 22 1.90 9.05 -11.07
CA GLY A 22 1.96 8.99 -9.61
C GLY A 22 3.09 9.83 -9.04
N GLU A 23 2.94 10.25 -7.78
CA GLU A 23 3.89 11.15 -7.12
C GLU A 23 5.29 10.56 -6.94
N LEU A 24 5.39 9.23 -6.78
CA LEU A 24 6.69 8.56 -6.63
C LEU A 24 7.58 8.66 -7.88
N LEU A 25 7.02 9.04 -9.04
CA LEU A 25 7.82 9.20 -10.26
C LEU A 25 8.90 10.28 -10.15
N LYS A 26 8.68 11.29 -9.31
CA LYS A 26 9.65 12.37 -9.08
C LYS A 26 10.93 11.90 -8.36
N PHE A 27 10.87 10.77 -7.66
CA PHE A 27 12.00 10.20 -6.93
C PHE A 27 12.75 9.12 -7.72
N ILE A 28 12.26 8.74 -8.93
CA ILE A 28 12.92 7.74 -9.75
C ILE A 28 14.18 8.32 -10.38
N ASP A 29 15.31 7.64 -10.16
CA ASP A 29 16.53 7.91 -10.90
C ASP A 29 16.38 7.45 -12.36
N LYS A 30 16.15 8.42 -13.24
CA LYS A 30 15.92 8.18 -14.68
C LYS A 30 17.16 7.65 -15.41
N LYS A 31 18.36 7.73 -14.81
CA LYS A 31 19.58 7.12 -15.37
C LYS A 31 19.58 5.62 -15.13
N LYS A 32 18.98 5.17 -14.01
CA LYS A 32 18.91 3.76 -13.61
C LYS A 32 17.65 3.05 -14.11
N VAL A 33 16.51 3.73 -14.11
CA VAL A 33 15.19 3.13 -14.38
C VAL A 33 14.46 3.91 -15.49
N LYS A 34 14.11 3.24 -16.57
CA LYS A 34 13.34 3.84 -17.66
C LYS A 34 11.84 3.85 -17.35
N ILE A 35 11.19 5.00 -17.56
CA ILE A 35 9.76 5.19 -17.30
C ILE A 35 9.02 5.27 -18.63
N ILE A 36 7.97 4.46 -18.77
CA ILE A 36 7.06 4.47 -19.92
C ILE A 36 5.66 4.79 -19.41
N LYS A 37 5.06 5.87 -19.92
CA LYS A 37 3.71 6.29 -19.55
C LYS A 37 2.67 5.65 -20.46
N LEU A 38 1.80 4.80 -19.91
CA LEU A 38 0.65 4.20 -20.58
C LEU A 38 -0.58 4.24 -19.64
N PRO A 39 -1.80 4.29 -20.14
CA PRO A 39 -3.02 4.33 -19.34
C PRO A 39 -3.37 2.97 -18.72
N VAL A 40 -2.38 2.33 -18.05
CA VAL A 40 -2.47 0.96 -17.50
C VAL A 40 -3.41 0.83 -16.29
N HIS A 41 -3.87 1.94 -15.70
CA HIS A 41 -4.84 1.96 -14.62
C HIS A 41 -6.28 1.64 -15.08
N SER A 42 -6.54 1.79 -16.38
CA SER A 42 -7.88 1.65 -16.94
C SER A 42 -8.38 0.21 -16.92
N LYS A 43 -9.67 0.05 -16.62
CA LYS A 43 -10.41 -1.22 -16.68
C LYS A 43 -11.24 -1.34 -17.97
N ASN A 44 -11.23 -0.32 -18.84
CA ASN A 44 -11.93 -0.35 -20.11
C ASN A 44 -11.29 -1.39 -21.03
N PRO A 45 -12.05 -2.35 -21.60
CA PRO A 45 -11.52 -3.41 -22.47
C PRO A 45 -10.73 -2.88 -23.68
N LEU A 46 -11.19 -1.79 -24.29
CA LEU A 46 -10.50 -1.17 -25.42
C LEU A 46 -9.12 -0.62 -25.03
N ILE A 47 -9.05 0.06 -23.88
CA ILE A 47 -7.78 0.58 -23.36
C ILE A 47 -6.85 -0.56 -22.93
N ILE A 48 -7.39 -1.64 -22.35
CA ILE A 48 -6.63 -2.85 -22.04
C ILE A 48 -6.03 -3.45 -23.33
N PHE A 49 -6.79 -3.47 -24.43
CA PHE A 49 -6.31 -3.96 -25.72
C PHE A 49 -5.22 -3.04 -26.32
N ILE A 50 -5.40 -1.71 -26.27
CA ILE A 50 -4.38 -0.75 -26.71
C ILE A 50 -3.09 -0.91 -25.87
N ASN A 51 -3.21 -1.03 -24.54
CA ASN A 51 -2.07 -1.26 -23.66
C ASN A 51 -1.37 -2.59 -23.97
N PHE A 52 -2.12 -3.63 -24.32
CA PHE A 52 -1.56 -4.92 -24.74
C PHE A 52 -0.67 -4.78 -25.99
N LEU A 53 -1.13 -4.10 -27.05
CA LEU A 53 -0.34 -3.85 -28.25
C LEU A 53 0.89 -3.00 -27.96
N ALA A 54 0.74 -1.92 -27.19
CA ALA A 54 1.85 -1.08 -26.77
C ALA A 54 2.90 -1.84 -25.95
N LEU A 55 2.47 -2.74 -25.06
CA LEU A 55 3.37 -3.58 -24.27
C LEU A 55 4.14 -4.58 -25.12
N ILE A 56 3.56 -5.14 -26.19
CA ILE A 56 4.31 -5.98 -27.15
C ILE A 56 5.48 -5.17 -27.73
N CYS A 57 5.23 -3.96 -28.22
CA CYS A 57 6.27 -3.09 -28.76
C CYS A 57 7.36 -2.79 -27.69
N VAL A 58 6.94 -2.44 -26.46
CA VAL A 58 7.87 -2.17 -25.36
C VAL A 58 8.75 -3.39 -25.07
N ILE A 59 8.17 -4.57 -24.99
CA ILE A 59 8.87 -5.83 -24.72
C ILE A 59 9.89 -6.15 -25.79
N LEU A 60 9.51 -6.04 -27.07
CA LEU A 60 10.38 -6.40 -28.19
C LEU A 60 11.50 -5.39 -28.39
N ILE A 61 11.18 -4.08 -28.43
CA ILE A 61 12.17 -3.00 -28.64
C ILE A 61 13.25 -2.98 -27.54
N ASN A 62 12.84 -3.24 -26.29
CA ASN A 62 13.76 -3.18 -25.16
C ASN A 62 14.26 -4.56 -24.71
N ASN A 63 13.96 -5.61 -25.46
CA ASN A 63 14.34 -7.00 -25.16
C ASN A 63 14.03 -7.42 -23.69
N ILE A 64 12.82 -7.11 -23.23
CA ILE A 64 12.38 -7.41 -21.87
C ILE A 64 12.23 -8.93 -21.70
N SER A 65 12.86 -9.50 -20.71
CA SER A 65 12.81 -10.95 -20.42
C SER A 65 11.67 -11.32 -19.45
N ILE A 66 11.33 -10.43 -18.51
CA ILE A 66 10.34 -10.67 -17.45
C ILE A 66 9.36 -9.51 -17.40
N VAL A 67 8.07 -9.82 -17.45
CA VAL A 67 6.97 -8.89 -17.27
C VAL A 67 6.37 -9.09 -15.89
N HIS A 68 6.37 -8.06 -15.03
CA HIS A 68 5.89 -8.15 -13.67
C HIS A 68 4.69 -7.22 -13.43
N ALA A 69 3.50 -7.78 -13.27
CA ALA A 69 2.31 -7.01 -12.89
C ALA A 69 2.09 -7.01 -11.38
N ARG A 70 1.91 -5.82 -10.82
CA ARG A 70 1.65 -5.60 -9.38
C ARG A 70 0.24 -5.10 -9.09
N SER A 71 -0.62 -5.06 -10.11
CA SER A 71 -2.01 -4.63 -10.01
C SER A 71 -2.86 -5.34 -11.06
N ARG A 72 -4.15 -5.54 -10.76
CA ARG A 72 -5.10 -6.26 -11.62
C ARG A 72 -5.36 -5.57 -12.97
N ALA A 73 -5.44 -4.24 -12.97
CA ALA A 73 -5.75 -3.51 -14.20
C ALA A 73 -4.72 -3.75 -15.30
N PRO A 74 -3.40 -3.55 -15.07
CA PRO A 74 -2.39 -3.84 -16.08
C PRO A 74 -2.18 -5.33 -16.32
N ALA A 75 -2.54 -6.20 -15.37
CA ALA A 75 -2.19 -7.63 -15.44
C ALA A 75 -2.78 -8.35 -16.65
N TRP A 76 -3.97 -7.97 -17.14
CA TRP A 76 -4.56 -8.56 -18.35
C TRP A 76 -3.74 -8.22 -19.60
N SER A 77 -3.38 -6.96 -19.80
CA SER A 77 -2.51 -6.54 -20.91
C SER A 77 -1.13 -7.18 -20.81
N CYS A 78 -0.55 -7.26 -19.61
CA CYS A 78 0.75 -7.89 -19.34
C CYS A 78 0.71 -9.40 -19.65
N LEU A 79 -0.33 -10.13 -19.21
CA LEU A 79 -0.50 -11.55 -19.47
C LEU A 79 -0.53 -11.86 -20.96
N LEU A 80 -1.32 -11.11 -21.73
CA LEU A 80 -1.46 -11.31 -23.17
C LEU A 80 -0.15 -10.96 -23.89
N ALA A 81 0.47 -9.82 -23.56
CA ALA A 81 1.72 -9.41 -24.18
C ALA A 81 2.86 -10.39 -23.88
N ALA A 82 3.00 -10.84 -22.64
CA ALA A 82 4.01 -11.82 -22.24
C ALA A 82 3.83 -13.17 -22.98
N LYS A 83 2.58 -13.66 -23.11
CA LYS A 83 2.28 -14.89 -23.86
C LYS A 83 2.65 -14.79 -25.32
N ILE A 84 2.29 -13.70 -26.01
CA ILE A 84 2.57 -13.53 -27.44
C ILE A 84 4.06 -13.37 -27.69
N THR A 85 4.77 -12.67 -26.83
CA THR A 85 6.22 -12.44 -26.96
C THR A 85 7.07 -13.58 -26.37
N GLY A 86 6.46 -14.62 -25.80
CA GLY A 86 7.17 -15.76 -25.18
C GLY A 86 7.94 -15.36 -23.90
N ARG A 87 7.57 -14.27 -23.25
CA ARG A 87 8.28 -13.77 -22.05
C ARG A 87 7.66 -14.31 -20.76
N LYS A 88 8.49 -14.39 -19.70
CA LYS A 88 8.00 -14.82 -18.39
C LYS A 88 7.12 -13.76 -17.76
N PHE A 89 5.99 -14.20 -17.21
CA PHE A 89 5.03 -13.34 -16.53
C PHE A 89 5.03 -13.59 -15.03
N VAL A 90 5.21 -12.54 -14.25
CA VAL A 90 5.24 -12.57 -12.78
C VAL A 90 4.12 -11.68 -12.24
N THR A 91 3.50 -12.08 -11.15
CA THR A 91 2.52 -11.26 -10.43
C THR A 91 2.83 -11.19 -8.95
N THR A 92 2.56 -10.04 -8.31
CA THR A 92 2.53 -9.92 -6.85
C THR A 92 1.11 -9.65 -6.38
N PHE A 93 0.59 -10.54 -5.55
CA PHE A 93 -0.74 -10.46 -4.97
C PHE A 93 -0.68 -9.63 -3.67
N HIS A 94 -1.29 -8.43 -3.68
CA HIS A 94 -1.11 -7.43 -2.62
C HIS A 94 -2.24 -7.36 -1.59
N GLY A 95 -3.31 -8.13 -1.75
CA GLY A 95 -4.46 -8.07 -0.85
C GLY A 95 -5.56 -9.04 -1.25
N THR A 96 -6.51 -9.26 -0.37
CA THR A 96 -7.71 -10.07 -0.61
C THR A 96 -8.67 -9.29 -1.50
N TYR A 97 -8.58 -9.43 -2.80
CA TYR A 97 -9.47 -8.72 -3.71
C TYR A 97 -10.92 -9.17 -3.53
N ASN A 98 -11.81 -8.19 -3.32
CA ASN A 98 -13.25 -8.46 -3.26
C ASN A 98 -13.73 -9.19 -4.54
N PHE A 99 -14.40 -10.33 -4.36
CA PHE A 99 -14.91 -11.20 -5.43
C PHE A 99 -16.36 -11.65 -5.20
N ASN A 100 -17.21 -10.79 -4.69
CA ASN A 100 -18.64 -11.07 -4.39
C ASN A 100 -19.44 -11.52 -5.63
N SER A 101 -18.87 -11.52 -6.83
CA SER A 101 -19.49 -12.07 -8.05
C SER A 101 -18.50 -12.93 -8.84
N LYS A 102 -19.04 -13.86 -9.64
CA LYS A 102 -18.25 -14.72 -10.54
C LYS A 102 -17.41 -13.90 -11.51
N ILE A 103 -17.95 -12.78 -12.02
CA ILE A 103 -17.25 -11.87 -12.93
C ILE A 103 -16.05 -11.20 -12.25
N LYS A 104 -16.24 -10.69 -11.01
CA LYS A 104 -15.13 -10.10 -10.25
C LYS A 104 -14.07 -11.14 -9.91
N LYS A 105 -14.47 -12.36 -9.56
CA LYS A 105 -13.54 -13.47 -9.30
C LYS A 105 -12.74 -13.83 -10.56
N PHE A 106 -13.38 -13.88 -11.72
CA PHE A 106 -12.71 -14.09 -13.02
C PHE A 106 -11.74 -12.95 -13.32
N TYR A 107 -12.16 -11.68 -13.18
CA TYR A 107 -11.29 -10.52 -13.39
C TYR A 107 -10.05 -10.55 -12.49
N ASN A 108 -10.23 -10.86 -11.21
CA ASN A 108 -9.14 -10.96 -10.25
C ASN A 108 -8.19 -12.14 -10.53
N SER A 109 -8.69 -13.21 -11.19
CA SER A 109 -7.92 -14.43 -11.44
C SER A 109 -6.69 -14.20 -12.32
N VAL A 110 -6.60 -13.06 -13.04
CA VAL A 110 -5.40 -12.71 -13.81
C VAL A 110 -4.14 -12.72 -12.95
N MET A 111 -4.25 -12.36 -11.68
CA MET A 111 -3.14 -12.31 -10.74
C MET A 111 -2.59 -13.69 -10.34
N VAL A 112 -3.29 -14.77 -10.68
CA VAL A 112 -2.88 -16.16 -10.46
C VAL A 112 -2.68 -16.94 -11.77
N ARG A 113 -2.63 -16.23 -12.91
CA ARG A 113 -2.39 -16.83 -14.24
C ARG A 113 -0.95 -16.66 -14.73
N SER A 114 -0.08 -16.10 -13.91
CA SER A 114 1.35 -15.92 -14.21
C SER A 114 2.15 -17.20 -14.01
N ASP A 115 3.38 -17.23 -14.54
CA ASP A 115 4.33 -18.33 -14.32
C ASP A 115 4.80 -18.38 -12.88
N LEU A 116 4.96 -17.21 -12.25
CA LEU A 116 5.32 -17.06 -10.85
C LEU A 116 4.36 -16.08 -10.15
N ILE A 117 3.77 -16.55 -9.06
CA ILE A 117 2.86 -15.78 -8.21
C ILE A 117 3.58 -15.51 -6.89
N ILE A 118 3.73 -14.24 -6.54
CA ILE A 118 4.31 -13.82 -5.27
C ILE A 118 3.18 -13.42 -4.31
N ALA A 119 3.08 -14.10 -3.19
CA ALA A 119 2.23 -13.74 -2.06
C ALA A 119 3.04 -12.93 -1.04
N GLY A 120 2.53 -11.77 -0.61
CA GLY A 120 3.23 -10.88 0.33
C GLY A 120 3.26 -11.38 1.77
N SER A 121 2.48 -12.42 2.10
CA SER A 121 2.39 -13.03 3.43
C SER A 121 1.82 -14.45 3.34
N ASN A 122 1.94 -15.22 4.43
CA ASN A 122 1.30 -16.52 4.55
C ASN A 122 -0.23 -16.43 4.47
N PHE A 123 -0.82 -15.38 5.01
CA PHE A 123 -2.25 -15.10 4.88
C PHE A 123 -2.69 -14.99 3.41
N ILE A 124 -1.97 -14.20 2.61
CA ILE A 124 -2.25 -14.08 1.17
C ILE A 124 -2.01 -15.39 0.42
N PHE A 125 -0.99 -16.16 0.81
CA PHE A 125 -0.72 -17.48 0.23
C PHE A 125 -1.88 -18.44 0.45
N SER A 126 -2.39 -18.55 1.68
CA SER A 126 -3.57 -19.36 2.01
C SER A 126 -4.81 -18.88 1.27
N HIS A 127 -5.05 -17.56 1.27
CA HIS A 127 -6.16 -16.96 0.54
C HIS A 127 -6.13 -17.32 -0.98
N ILE A 128 -4.96 -17.32 -1.60
CA ILE A 128 -4.82 -17.73 -3.01
C ILE A 128 -5.16 -19.20 -3.19
N LYS A 129 -4.63 -20.08 -2.35
CA LYS A 129 -4.92 -21.53 -2.42
C LYS A 129 -6.41 -21.84 -2.26
N GLU A 130 -7.07 -21.22 -1.29
CA GLU A 130 -8.48 -21.46 -1.02
C GLU A 130 -9.39 -20.92 -2.13
N ASN A 131 -9.11 -19.73 -2.62
CA ASN A 131 -10.05 -19.02 -3.48
C ASN A 131 -9.75 -19.14 -4.98
N TYR A 132 -8.52 -19.48 -5.35
CA TYR A 132 -8.07 -19.50 -6.75
C TYR A 132 -7.44 -20.84 -7.17
N ALA A 133 -7.59 -21.93 -6.39
CA ALA A 133 -7.02 -23.26 -6.67
C ALA A 133 -7.21 -23.73 -8.12
N LYS A 134 -8.39 -23.52 -8.68
CA LYS A 134 -8.70 -23.94 -10.07
C LYS A 134 -7.85 -23.28 -11.17
N TYR A 135 -7.13 -22.19 -10.85
CA TYR A 135 -6.23 -21.49 -11.75
C TYR A 135 -4.75 -21.82 -11.50
N LEU A 136 -4.46 -22.55 -10.41
CA LEU A 136 -3.14 -23.04 -10.08
C LEU A 136 -2.95 -24.42 -10.74
N ASP A 137 -1.91 -24.56 -11.52
CA ASP A 137 -1.49 -25.84 -12.09
C ASP A 137 -0.06 -26.17 -11.65
N ALA A 138 0.40 -27.40 -11.90
CA ALA A 138 1.72 -27.86 -11.48
C ALA A 138 2.90 -27.08 -12.11
N LYS A 139 2.65 -26.32 -13.18
CA LYS A 139 3.67 -25.52 -13.88
C LYS A 139 3.86 -24.14 -13.25
N LYS A 140 2.91 -23.70 -12.40
CA LYS A 140 2.95 -22.39 -11.76
C LYS A 140 3.57 -22.47 -10.38
N LYS A 141 4.45 -21.53 -10.10
CA LYS A 141 5.07 -21.40 -8.77
C LYS A 141 4.32 -20.34 -7.97
N LEU A 142 3.82 -20.71 -6.80
CA LEU A 142 3.29 -19.80 -5.79
C LEU A 142 4.28 -19.75 -4.63
N LEU A 143 4.87 -18.57 -4.38
CA LEU A 143 5.87 -18.35 -3.34
C LEU A 143 5.43 -17.26 -2.38
N VAL A 144 5.79 -17.41 -1.12
CA VAL A 144 5.73 -16.32 -0.15
C VAL A 144 7.04 -15.54 -0.21
N ILE A 145 6.94 -14.24 -0.49
CA ILE A 145 8.07 -13.31 -0.37
C ILE A 145 7.55 -12.15 0.46
N PHE A 146 7.96 -12.12 1.73
CA PHE A 146 7.59 -11.04 2.64
C PHE A 146 8.10 -9.70 2.14
N ARG A 147 7.37 -8.65 2.47
CA ARG A 147 7.82 -7.28 2.14
C ARG A 147 8.94 -6.89 3.09
N GLY A 148 9.99 -6.32 2.53
CA GLY A 148 11.02 -5.65 3.28
C GLY A 148 10.70 -4.17 3.52
N ILE A 149 11.35 -3.62 4.51
CA ILE A 149 11.42 -2.18 4.79
C ILE A 149 12.88 -1.75 4.81
N ASN A 150 13.13 -0.47 4.57
CA ASN A 150 14.45 0.11 4.83
C ASN A 150 14.59 0.36 6.34
N VAL A 151 15.32 -0.52 7.03
CA VAL A 151 15.49 -0.46 8.49
C VAL A 151 16.22 0.81 8.90
N ASP A 152 17.25 1.23 8.13
CA ASP A 152 18.02 2.44 8.42
C ASP A 152 17.14 3.72 8.36
N TYR A 153 16.16 3.74 7.47
CA TYR A 153 15.19 4.86 7.42
C TYR A 153 14.31 4.93 8.67
N PHE A 154 13.96 3.78 9.25
CA PHE A 154 13.14 3.71 10.47
C PHE A 154 13.96 3.71 11.76
N ASP A 155 15.28 3.81 11.67
CA ASP A 155 16.12 3.95 12.85
C ASP A 155 15.87 5.32 13.51
N SER A 156 15.31 5.28 14.71
CA SER A 156 14.96 6.48 15.49
C SER A 156 16.18 7.31 15.87
N THR A 157 17.38 6.71 15.95
CA THR A 157 18.61 7.39 16.32
C THR A 157 19.11 8.36 15.24
N THR A 158 18.70 8.17 14.00
CA THR A 158 19.10 9.03 12.86
C THR A 158 18.28 10.30 12.71
N LYS A 159 17.19 10.46 13.46
CA LYS A 159 16.32 11.64 13.39
C LYS A 159 16.73 12.71 14.36
N LEU A 160 16.71 13.97 13.92
CA LEU A 160 17.14 15.12 14.73
C LEU A 160 16.02 15.60 15.64
N ASP A 161 16.35 16.01 16.87
CA ASP A 161 15.39 16.59 17.83
C ASP A 161 14.71 17.86 17.28
N SER A 162 15.37 18.60 16.38
CA SER A 162 14.78 19.76 15.70
C SER A 162 13.60 19.40 14.83
N ASP A 163 13.66 18.22 14.17
CA ASP A 163 12.58 17.72 13.30
C ASP A 163 11.39 17.23 14.12
N GLU A 164 11.64 16.64 15.30
CA GLU A 164 10.59 16.27 16.24
C GLU A 164 9.81 17.50 16.71
N LYS A 165 10.52 18.55 17.15
CA LYS A 165 9.89 19.80 17.59
C LYS A 165 9.04 20.44 16.48
N LYS A 166 9.53 20.38 15.24
CA LYS A 166 8.80 20.89 14.06
C LYS A 166 7.54 20.10 13.81
N LEU A 167 7.61 18.77 13.86
CA LEU A 167 6.47 17.89 13.64
C LEU A 167 5.41 18.07 14.73
N LEU A 168 5.81 18.08 16.00
CA LEU A 168 4.89 18.30 17.13
C LEU A 168 4.19 19.65 17.05
N LYS A 169 4.91 20.71 16.64
CA LYS A 169 4.33 22.02 16.40
C LYS A 169 3.30 22.01 15.26
N GLU A 170 3.62 21.30 14.15
CA GLU A 170 2.70 21.13 13.02
C GLU A 170 1.42 20.39 13.45
N TRP A 171 1.56 19.37 14.30
CA TRP A 171 0.43 18.62 14.86
C TRP A 171 -0.30 19.33 16.01
N GLN A 172 0.21 20.48 16.45
CA GLN A 172 -0.31 21.21 17.60
C GLN A 172 -0.36 20.34 18.88
N ILE A 173 0.73 19.63 19.14
CA ILE A 173 0.92 18.77 20.31
C ILE A 173 2.02 19.35 21.19
N GLU A 174 1.77 19.44 22.49
CA GLU A 174 2.73 19.86 23.50
C GLU A 174 3.81 18.78 23.69
N LYS A 175 5.07 19.22 23.86
CA LYS A 175 6.23 18.31 23.89
C LYS A 175 6.18 17.28 25.03
N ASP A 176 5.58 17.64 26.16
CA ASP A 176 5.60 16.81 27.38
C ASP A 176 4.42 15.82 27.46
N LYS A 177 3.54 15.82 26.46
CA LYS A 177 2.41 14.90 26.40
C LYS A 177 2.77 13.60 25.72
N LYS A 178 2.22 12.50 26.21
CA LYS A 178 2.31 11.20 25.57
C LYS A 178 1.52 11.16 24.27
N ILE A 179 1.98 10.38 23.29
CA ILE A 179 1.33 10.27 21.98
C ILE A 179 0.98 8.81 21.68
N ILE A 180 -0.30 8.58 21.46
CA ILE A 180 -0.83 7.29 20.98
C ILE A 180 -1.17 7.46 19.50
N LEU A 181 -0.45 6.78 18.61
CA LEU A 181 -0.57 6.92 17.16
C LEU A 181 -1.31 5.74 16.53
N LEU A 182 -2.35 6.01 15.75
CA LEU A 182 -2.98 5.04 14.85
C LEU A 182 -2.72 5.45 13.39
N PRO A 183 -1.71 4.85 12.73
CA PRO A 183 -1.41 5.13 11.33
C PRO A 183 -2.27 4.26 10.40
N GLY A 184 -2.88 4.88 9.40
CA GLY A 184 -3.65 4.16 8.40
C GLY A 184 -4.70 4.99 7.71
N ARG A 185 -5.03 4.62 6.46
CA ARG A 185 -6.10 5.28 5.70
C ARG A 185 -7.40 5.27 6.49
N LEU A 186 -8.18 6.35 6.41
CA LEU A 186 -9.50 6.40 7.04
C LEU A 186 -10.47 5.48 6.28
N THR A 187 -10.65 4.29 6.83
CA THR A 187 -11.56 3.26 6.31
C THR A 187 -12.08 2.43 7.47
N GLY A 188 -13.36 2.02 7.42
CA GLY A 188 -14.01 1.31 8.53
C GLY A 188 -13.22 0.10 9.05
N TRP A 189 -12.61 -0.67 8.15
CA TRP A 189 -11.85 -1.87 8.52
C TRP A 189 -10.51 -1.60 9.22
N LYS A 190 -10.01 -0.35 9.21
CA LYS A 190 -8.81 0.07 9.96
C LYS A 190 -9.10 0.36 11.44
N GLY A 191 -10.36 0.30 11.86
CA GLY A 191 -10.75 0.33 13.26
C GLY A 191 -10.60 1.68 13.96
N GLN A 192 -10.63 2.82 13.22
CA GLN A 192 -10.55 4.15 13.85
C GLN A 192 -11.68 4.40 14.85
N GLU A 193 -12.88 3.85 14.61
CA GLU A 193 -13.99 3.97 15.56
C GLU A 193 -13.65 3.27 16.87
N ILE A 194 -13.16 2.03 16.81
CA ILE A 194 -12.75 1.27 18.00
C ILE A 194 -11.62 1.98 18.74
N PHE A 195 -10.69 2.58 17.99
CA PHE A 195 -9.62 3.37 18.58
C PHE A 195 -10.15 4.57 19.37
N ILE A 196 -11.11 5.32 18.82
CA ILE A 196 -11.72 6.47 19.52
C ILE A 196 -12.47 6.00 20.78
N GLU A 197 -13.20 4.90 20.70
CA GLU A 197 -13.88 4.31 21.88
C GLU A 197 -12.87 3.89 22.96
N ALA A 198 -11.76 3.26 22.56
CA ALA A 198 -10.69 2.86 23.48
C ALA A 198 -10.04 4.08 24.14
N ILE A 199 -9.79 5.15 23.39
CA ILE A 199 -9.27 6.42 23.93
C ILE A 199 -10.23 7.02 24.98
N ASN A 200 -11.54 6.95 24.71
CA ASN A 200 -12.53 7.40 25.71
C ASN A 200 -12.46 6.59 27.01
N LEU A 201 -12.31 5.27 26.93
CA LEU A 201 -12.15 4.44 28.14
C LEU A 201 -10.87 4.74 28.89
N VAL A 202 -9.75 4.93 28.20
CA VAL A 202 -8.46 5.29 28.82
C VAL A 202 -8.55 6.65 29.54
N ASN A 203 -9.29 7.61 29.00
CA ASN A 203 -9.49 8.90 29.63
C ASN A 203 -10.29 8.81 30.93
N ILE A 204 -11.22 7.89 31.03
CA ILE A 204 -11.97 7.66 32.28
C ILE A 204 -11.03 7.23 33.41
N GLU A 205 -9.99 6.46 33.07
CA GLU A 205 -9.03 5.92 34.03
C GLU A 205 -7.87 6.90 34.34
N LEU A 206 -7.29 7.53 33.28
CA LEU A 206 -6.05 8.31 33.37
C LEU A 206 -6.27 9.84 33.37
N GLY A 207 -7.47 10.31 33.01
CA GLY A 207 -7.79 11.72 32.82
C GLY A 207 -7.48 12.25 31.42
N TYR A 208 -8.19 13.32 31.04
CA TYR A 208 -8.23 13.85 29.67
C TYR A 208 -6.94 14.56 29.21
N GLU A 209 -6.05 14.91 30.11
CA GLU A 209 -4.84 15.68 29.76
C GLU A 209 -3.56 14.86 29.72
N ALA A 210 -3.64 13.55 29.96
CA ALA A 210 -2.46 12.71 30.07
C ALA A 210 -1.72 12.47 28.73
N PHE A 211 -2.45 12.50 27.58
CA PHE A 211 -1.90 12.14 26.28
C PHE A 211 -2.70 12.75 25.13
N PHE A 212 -2.12 12.71 23.92
CA PHE A 212 -2.80 12.94 22.65
C PHE A 212 -2.97 11.63 21.88
N ALA A 213 -4.12 11.46 21.22
CA ALA A 213 -4.37 10.40 20.28
C ALA A 213 -4.30 10.96 18.85
N VAL A 214 -3.43 10.40 18.02
CA VAL A 214 -3.22 10.85 16.63
C VAL A 214 -3.71 9.80 15.65
N ILE A 215 -4.72 10.14 14.87
CA ILE A 215 -5.21 9.34 13.75
C ILE A 215 -4.56 9.89 12.49
N LEU A 216 -3.57 9.14 11.96
CA LEU A 216 -2.72 9.59 10.87
C LEU A 216 -3.03 8.84 9.58
N GLY A 217 -3.60 9.52 8.59
CA GLY A 217 -3.84 8.98 7.26
C GLY A 217 -4.98 9.66 6.50
N SER A 218 -4.87 9.68 5.19
CA SER A 218 -5.84 10.30 4.30
C SER A 218 -7.16 9.52 4.26
N ASP A 219 -8.25 10.24 4.10
CA ASP A 219 -9.57 9.69 3.83
C ASP A 219 -9.75 9.22 2.37
N GLN A 220 -8.87 9.64 1.48
CA GLN A 220 -8.93 9.33 0.05
C GLN A 220 -10.29 9.66 -0.58
N GLY A 221 -10.90 10.78 -0.20
CA GLY A 221 -12.22 11.21 -0.65
C GLY A 221 -13.39 10.49 0.04
N ARG A 222 -13.17 9.88 1.20
CA ARG A 222 -14.24 9.27 2.04
C ARG A 222 -14.73 10.24 3.11
N ASP A 223 -15.15 11.43 2.68
CA ASP A 223 -15.56 12.53 3.56
C ASP A 223 -16.61 12.12 4.58
N LEU A 224 -17.57 11.28 4.18
CA LEU A 224 -18.62 10.80 5.09
C LEU A 224 -18.06 10.00 6.28
N TYR A 225 -17.05 9.16 6.03
CA TYR A 225 -16.42 8.40 7.10
C TYR A 225 -15.59 9.30 8.02
N LYS A 226 -14.83 10.25 7.48
CA LYS A 226 -14.10 11.24 8.28
C LYS A 226 -15.06 12.05 9.14
N LYS A 227 -16.17 12.54 8.60
CA LYS A 227 -17.21 13.25 9.36
C LYS A 227 -17.82 12.39 10.47
N LYS A 228 -18.02 11.09 10.22
CA LYS A 228 -18.49 10.15 11.25
C LYS A 228 -17.51 10.07 12.42
N LEU A 229 -16.20 9.95 12.14
CA LEU A 229 -15.16 9.89 13.18
C LEU A 229 -15.09 11.20 13.98
N ILE A 230 -15.18 12.36 13.32
CA ILE A 230 -15.21 13.66 13.99
C ILE A 230 -16.41 13.75 14.96
N ARG A 231 -17.62 13.39 14.50
CA ARG A 231 -18.80 13.35 15.37
C ARG A 231 -18.63 12.43 16.57
N LEU A 232 -17.97 11.28 16.38
CA LEU A 232 -17.68 10.35 17.47
C LEU A 232 -16.74 10.98 18.51
N THR A 233 -15.72 11.73 18.09
CA THR A 233 -14.86 12.47 19.02
C THR A 233 -15.60 13.58 19.74
N GLU A 234 -16.55 14.27 19.10
CA GLU A 234 -17.42 15.27 19.73
C GLU A 234 -18.32 14.64 20.78
N GLN A 235 -18.95 13.50 20.49
CA GLN A 235 -19.83 12.76 21.41
C GLN A 235 -19.07 12.37 22.71
N HIS A 236 -17.82 11.96 22.57
CA HIS A 236 -16.96 11.59 23.71
C HIS A 236 -16.19 12.76 24.32
N ARG A 237 -16.40 14.00 23.88
CA ARG A 237 -15.67 15.20 24.34
C ARG A 237 -14.15 15.12 24.14
N LEU A 238 -13.71 14.42 23.07
CA LEU A 238 -12.29 14.18 22.76
C LEU A 238 -11.70 15.16 21.73
N VAL A 239 -12.42 16.22 21.37
CA VAL A 239 -12.07 17.13 20.25
C VAL A 239 -10.67 17.76 20.44
N ASN A 240 -10.30 18.10 21.67
CA ASN A 240 -9.00 18.69 21.96
C ASN A 240 -7.87 17.67 22.02
N GLN A 241 -8.18 16.39 22.24
CA GLN A 241 -7.22 15.33 22.51
C GLN A 241 -6.97 14.44 21.28
N VAL A 242 -7.98 14.22 20.42
CA VAL A 242 -7.84 13.44 19.20
C VAL A 242 -7.49 14.35 18.03
N LYS A 243 -6.34 14.11 17.42
CA LYS A 243 -5.86 14.85 16.24
C LYS A 243 -6.02 14.02 14.99
N PHE A 244 -6.64 14.58 13.95
CA PHE A 244 -6.73 13.98 12.61
C PHE A 244 -5.67 14.59 11.70
N ILE A 245 -4.67 13.81 11.33
CA ILE A 245 -3.58 14.24 10.45
C ILE A 245 -3.71 13.49 9.12
N ASP A 246 -3.93 14.22 8.03
CA ASP A 246 -4.22 13.61 6.72
C ASP A 246 -3.00 12.92 6.11
N HIS A 247 -1.81 13.53 6.25
CA HIS A 247 -0.59 13.00 5.64
C HIS A 247 0.65 13.40 6.42
N CYS A 248 1.52 12.44 6.67
CA CYS A 248 2.87 12.68 7.17
C CYS A 248 3.89 12.21 6.11
N LYS A 249 4.83 13.08 5.76
CA LYS A 249 5.87 12.76 4.78
C LYS A 249 6.94 11.85 5.37
N ASP A 250 7.29 12.04 6.63
CA ASP A 250 8.28 11.25 7.36
C ASP A 250 7.60 10.37 8.40
N MET A 251 7.24 9.16 7.99
CA MET A 251 6.63 8.19 8.90
C MET A 251 7.59 7.69 9.98
N ALA A 252 8.90 7.65 9.71
CA ALA A 252 9.87 7.27 10.71
C ALA A 252 9.91 8.30 11.86
N LEU A 253 9.80 9.57 11.53
CA LEU A 253 9.69 10.64 12.53
C LEU A 253 8.35 10.56 13.30
N ALA A 254 7.24 10.27 12.60
CA ALA A 254 5.95 10.06 13.25
C ALA A 254 5.99 8.92 14.28
N TYR A 255 6.67 7.82 13.96
CA TYR A 255 6.86 6.71 14.89
C TYR A 255 7.80 7.10 16.04
N LYS A 256 8.87 7.85 15.79
CA LYS A 256 9.82 8.29 16.81
C LYS A 256 9.17 9.16 17.89
N VAL A 257 8.27 10.09 17.49
CA VAL A 257 7.59 10.96 18.44
C VAL A 257 6.45 10.29 19.21
N SER A 258 6.10 9.04 18.84
CA SER A 258 4.97 8.33 19.43
C SER A 258 5.43 7.39 20.53
N ASP A 259 4.75 7.42 21.68
CA ASP A 259 5.00 6.49 22.80
C ASP A 259 4.35 5.12 22.54
N VAL A 260 3.19 5.11 21.89
CA VAL A 260 2.45 3.87 21.55
C VAL A 260 1.95 3.96 20.12
N VAL A 261 2.15 2.89 19.36
CA VAL A 261 1.57 2.74 18.01
C VAL A 261 0.52 1.64 18.05
N VAL A 262 -0.69 1.97 17.58
CA VAL A 262 -1.85 1.08 17.62
C VAL A 262 -2.20 0.61 16.20
N SER A 263 -2.43 -0.70 16.04
CA SER A 263 -3.06 -1.29 14.86
C SER A 263 -4.43 -1.87 15.29
N ALA A 264 -5.50 -1.19 14.94
CA ALA A 264 -6.87 -1.54 15.36
C ALA A 264 -7.69 -2.19 14.23
N SER A 265 -7.03 -2.72 13.20
CA SER A 265 -7.71 -3.31 12.05
C SER A 265 -8.65 -4.45 12.45
N ILE A 266 -9.91 -4.40 11.99
CA ILE A 266 -10.96 -5.38 12.29
C ILE A 266 -11.13 -6.44 11.20
N GLU A 267 -10.42 -6.28 10.09
CA GLU A 267 -10.33 -7.26 9.03
C GLU A 267 -8.87 -7.68 8.85
N PRO A 268 -8.59 -8.90 8.34
CA PRO A 268 -7.24 -9.38 8.16
C PRO A 268 -6.40 -8.46 7.26
N GLU A 269 -5.22 -8.13 7.71
CA GLU A 269 -4.24 -7.39 6.94
C GLU A 269 -3.55 -8.29 5.92
N ALA A 270 -3.17 -7.72 4.79
CA ALA A 270 -2.54 -8.47 3.70
C ALA A 270 -1.07 -8.85 4.02
N PHE A 271 -0.49 -8.25 5.07
CA PHE A 271 0.91 -8.48 5.52
C PHE A 271 1.10 -7.92 6.92
#